data_613c78757d00226cd3a2fd7df23971d7
#
_entry.id   613c78757d00226cd3a2fd7df23971d7
#
_cell.length_a   1.000
_cell.length_b   1.000
_cell.length_c   1.000
_cell.angle_alpha   90.00
_cell.angle_beta   90.00
_cell.angle_gamma   90.00
#
_symmetry.space_group_name_H-M   'P 1'
#
loop_
_entity.id
_entity.type
_entity.pdbx_description
1 polymer ?
#
loop_
_entity_poly.entity_id
_entity_poly.type
_entity_poly.pdbx_seq_one_letter_code
_entity_poly.pdbx_strand_id
1 'polypeptide(L)'
;MTKVTAQLSVSVDGFYAGPLFEGDGNWMDSAESAGFFRVTRWATEVSAWRERQGFAGGEQDTNSEVIAETFEAAGAYVMGRRMADGGEVPWGDEPPFRAPVFVVTHRPRETLLRQGGTSFTYVTDGVASAVEQARAVAGGKNVAVAGGGSLVRQVLKAGLLDELELHVVPVVLGTGLRVFDADLDLADKEAIELTPTRVLHTPQVTHIRYAVNGRAPLVLDDRGSGGGPTATR
;
A
#
# COMPACT_ATOMS: atom_id res chain seq x y z
N MET A 1 -17.21 -6.23 10.24
CA MET A 1 -17.20 -4.90 9.59
C MET A 1 -16.15 -4.93 8.50
N THR A 2 -16.43 -4.47 7.29
CA THR A 2 -15.48 -4.38 6.17
C THR A 2 -14.39 -3.38 6.50
N LYS A 3 -13.13 -3.80 6.62
CA LYS A 3 -11.97 -2.92 6.84
C LYS A 3 -11.43 -2.40 5.52
N VAL A 4 -10.83 -1.21 5.57
CA VAL A 4 -9.96 -0.68 4.51
C VAL A 4 -8.53 -0.92 4.92
N THR A 5 -7.81 -1.70 4.13
CA THR A 5 -6.44 -2.12 4.41
C THR A 5 -5.49 -1.65 3.32
N ALA A 6 -4.28 -1.26 3.67
CA ALA A 6 -3.23 -0.93 2.71
C ALA A 6 -1.99 -1.75 2.99
N GLN A 7 -1.31 -2.17 1.93
CA GLN A 7 -0.03 -2.86 2.02
C GLN A 7 0.96 -2.23 1.06
N LEU A 8 2.18 -2.00 1.54
CA LEU A 8 3.25 -1.44 0.74
C LEU A 8 4.60 -2.07 1.11
N SER A 9 5.34 -2.48 0.09
CA SER A 9 6.76 -2.77 0.24
C SER A 9 7.56 -1.47 0.28
N VAL A 10 8.49 -1.39 1.23
CA VAL A 10 9.33 -0.20 1.43
C VAL A 10 10.77 -0.58 1.71
N SER A 11 11.70 0.26 1.27
CA SER A 11 13.10 0.21 1.71
C SER A 11 13.23 0.66 3.18
N VAL A 12 14.36 0.37 3.82
CA VAL A 12 14.65 0.82 5.20
C VAL A 12 14.58 2.34 5.34
N ASP A 13 14.93 3.07 4.28
CA ASP A 13 14.88 4.54 4.22
C ASP A 13 13.53 5.09 3.70
N GLY A 14 12.47 4.23 3.62
CA GLY A 14 11.08 4.65 3.44
C GLY A 14 10.62 4.88 2.01
N PHE A 15 11.34 4.41 0.99
CA PHE A 15 10.93 4.49 -0.41
C PHE A 15 10.20 3.23 -0.86
N TYR A 16 9.07 3.40 -1.57
CA TYR A 16 8.31 2.29 -2.15
C TYR A 16 8.57 2.10 -3.66
N ALA A 17 9.25 3.05 -4.29
CA ALA A 17 9.63 3.01 -5.70
C ALA A 17 10.86 3.90 -5.92
N GLY A 18 11.49 3.76 -7.09
CA GLY A 18 12.49 4.70 -7.59
C GLY A 18 11.90 6.09 -7.86
N PRO A 19 12.67 6.98 -8.51
CA PRO A 19 12.20 8.31 -8.91
C PRO A 19 10.93 8.26 -9.76
N LEU A 20 10.21 9.38 -9.83
CA LEU A 20 9.03 9.50 -10.67
C LEU A 20 9.45 9.45 -12.15
N PHE A 21 8.87 8.52 -12.90
CA PHE A 21 9.00 8.50 -14.36
C PHE A 21 8.09 9.56 -14.96
N GLU A 22 8.65 10.49 -15.72
CA GLU A 22 7.95 11.62 -16.38
C GLU A 22 7.91 11.48 -17.90
N GLY A 23 8.46 10.37 -18.44
CA GLY A 23 8.48 10.11 -19.87
C GLY A 23 7.17 9.58 -20.45
N ASP A 24 7.14 9.42 -21.76
CA ASP A 24 6.05 8.75 -22.47
C ASP A 24 6.21 7.23 -22.36
N GLY A 25 5.08 6.51 -22.27
CA GLY A 25 5.05 5.05 -22.20
C GLY A 25 4.73 4.49 -20.82
N ASN A 26 5.00 3.19 -20.66
CA ASN A 26 4.73 2.51 -19.40
C ASN A 26 5.92 2.68 -18.42
N TRP A 27 5.66 3.28 -17.27
CA TRP A 27 6.68 3.50 -16.24
C TRP A 27 7.35 2.19 -15.74
N MET A 28 6.65 1.05 -15.84
CA MET A 28 7.21 -0.24 -15.46
C MET A 28 8.36 -0.70 -16.37
N ASP A 29 8.42 -0.19 -17.60
CA ASP A 29 9.49 -0.49 -18.55
C ASP A 29 10.67 0.48 -18.45
N SER A 30 10.58 1.47 -17.56
CA SER A 30 11.61 2.50 -17.38
C SER A 30 12.67 2.11 -16.37
N ALA A 31 13.84 2.75 -16.42
CA ALA A 31 14.90 2.56 -15.44
C ALA A 31 14.49 2.99 -14.01
N GLU A 32 13.57 3.97 -13.90
CA GLU A 32 13.03 4.47 -12.64
C GLU A 32 12.19 3.41 -11.90
N SER A 33 11.68 2.39 -12.62
CA SER A 33 10.96 1.27 -12.02
C SER A 33 11.84 0.33 -11.20
N ALA A 34 13.16 0.37 -11.35
CA ALA A 34 14.09 -0.54 -10.68
C ALA A 34 13.93 -0.53 -9.14
N GLY A 35 13.69 0.64 -8.55
CA GLY A 35 13.41 0.76 -7.11
C GLY A 35 12.15 0.02 -6.69
N PHE A 36 11.07 0.12 -7.48
CA PHE A 36 9.82 -0.60 -7.24
C PHE A 36 10.05 -2.12 -7.31
N PHE A 37 10.66 -2.61 -8.39
CA PHE A 37 10.95 -4.05 -8.53
C PHE A 37 11.90 -4.55 -7.43
N ARG A 38 12.84 -3.71 -6.98
CA ARG A 38 13.74 -4.10 -5.89
C ARG A 38 13.02 -4.33 -4.56
N VAL A 39 12.06 -3.50 -4.21
CA VAL A 39 11.32 -3.64 -2.95
C VAL A 39 10.14 -4.61 -3.04
N THR A 40 9.66 -4.96 -4.24
CA THR A 40 8.54 -5.91 -4.43
C THR A 40 8.99 -7.32 -4.82
N ARG A 41 10.28 -7.54 -5.05
CA ARG A 41 10.83 -8.81 -5.51
C ARG A 41 10.41 -10.00 -4.65
N TRP A 42 10.46 -9.85 -3.32
CA TRP A 42 10.07 -10.89 -2.37
C TRP A 42 8.62 -11.40 -2.60
N ALA A 43 7.72 -10.51 -3.02
CA ALA A 43 6.32 -10.83 -3.28
C ALA A 43 6.11 -11.51 -4.64
N THR A 44 6.90 -11.15 -5.66
CA THR A 44 6.75 -11.69 -7.02
C THR A 44 7.40 -13.06 -7.21
N GLU A 45 8.28 -13.47 -6.31
CA GLU A 45 8.98 -14.76 -6.35
C GLU A 45 8.22 -15.90 -5.63
N VAL A 46 7.18 -15.59 -4.82
CA VAL A 46 6.42 -16.58 -4.07
C VAL A 46 5.31 -17.25 -4.87
N SER A 47 4.96 -18.49 -4.49
CA SER A 47 3.97 -19.29 -5.21
C SER A 47 2.59 -18.64 -5.25
N ALA A 48 2.11 -18.06 -4.14
CA ALA A 48 0.79 -17.43 -4.08
C ALA A 48 0.62 -16.27 -5.08
N TRP A 49 1.66 -15.46 -5.31
CA TRP A 49 1.63 -14.44 -6.36
C TRP A 49 1.66 -15.05 -7.76
N ARG A 50 2.58 -16.01 -7.99
CA ARG A 50 2.78 -16.64 -9.29
C ARG A 50 1.52 -17.36 -9.77
N GLU A 51 0.86 -18.12 -8.88
CA GLU A 51 -0.42 -18.79 -9.17
C GLU A 51 -1.52 -17.79 -9.57
N ARG A 52 -1.59 -16.63 -8.90
CA ARG A 52 -2.53 -15.56 -9.25
C ARG A 52 -2.29 -14.98 -10.64
N GLN A 53 -1.05 -15.02 -11.12
CA GLN A 53 -0.64 -14.58 -12.45
C GLN A 53 -0.65 -15.72 -13.49
N GLY A 54 -1.09 -16.92 -13.11
CA GLY A 54 -1.09 -18.08 -14.01
C GLY A 54 0.29 -18.73 -14.23
N PHE A 55 1.28 -18.42 -13.39
CA PHE A 55 2.62 -19.00 -13.47
C PHE A 55 2.80 -20.14 -12.47
N ALA A 56 3.48 -21.20 -12.90
CA ALA A 56 3.87 -22.29 -12.00
C ALA A 56 5.12 -21.95 -11.18
N GLY A 57 5.31 -22.68 -10.06
CA GLY A 57 6.48 -22.57 -9.19
C GLY A 57 6.43 -21.35 -8.28
N GLY A 58 7.53 -21.00 -7.68
CA GLY A 58 7.67 -19.98 -6.64
C GLY A 58 7.91 -20.59 -5.27
N GLU A 59 8.43 -19.79 -4.34
CA GLU A 59 8.71 -20.24 -2.99
C GLU A 59 7.40 -20.38 -2.18
N GLN A 60 7.31 -21.45 -1.37
CA GLN A 60 6.22 -21.67 -0.42
C GLN A 60 6.77 -21.45 0.99
N ASP A 61 6.66 -20.24 1.47
CA ASP A 61 7.18 -19.80 2.76
C ASP A 61 6.20 -18.83 3.43
N THR A 62 6.60 -18.24 4.55
CA THR A 62 5.83 -17.22 5.26
C THR A 62 5.46 -16.03 4.36
N ASN A 63 6.32 -15.66 3.40
CA ASN A 63 6.02 -14.57 2.46
C ASN A 63 4.86 -14.97 1.54
N SER A 64 4.83 -16.24 1.08
CA SER A 64 3.72 -16.77 0.28
C SER A 64 2.41 -16.76 1.06
N GLU A 65 2.44 -17.15 2.34
CA GLU A 65 1.26 -17.10 3.22
C GLU A 65 0.72 -15.68 3.38
N VAL A 66 1.59 -14.67 3.55
CA VAL A 66 1.21 -13.25 3.64
C VAL A 66 0.52 -12.79 2.35
N ILE A 67 1.03 -13.17 1.19
CA ILE A 67 0.42 -12.83 -0.11
C ILE A 67 -0.93 -13.53 -0.29
N ALA A 68 -1.02 -14.81 0.05
CA ALA A 68 -2.29 -15.57 -0.02
C ALA A 68 -3.36 -14.95 0.87
N GLU A 69 -3.03 -14.65 2.15
CA GLU A 69 -3.92 -13.97 3.09
C GLU A 69 -4.45 -12.64 2.53
N THR A 70 -3.57 -11.85 1.90
CA THR A 70 -3.94 -10.57 1.29
C THR A 70 -5.02 -10.72 0.23
N PHE A 71 -4.85 -11.66 -0.68
CA PHE A 71 -5.82 -11.91 -1.75
C PHE A 71 -7.13 -12.51 -1.21
N GLU A 72 -7.05 -13.40 -0.23
CA GLU A 72 -8.24 -14.04 0.36
C GLU A 72 -9.09 -13.06 1.16
N ALA A 73 -8.45 -12.13 1.85
CA ALA A 73 -9.12 -11.13 2.66
C ALA A 73 -9.81 -10.04 1.82
N ALA A 74 -9.35 -9.78 0.60
CA ALA A 74 -9.86 -8.71 -0.24
C ALA A 74 -11.15 -9.12 -0.97
N GLY A 75 -12.19 -8.27 -0.89
CA GLY A 75 -13.43 -8.39 -1.67
C GLY A 75 -13.57 -7.33 -2.75
N ALA A 76 -12.82 -6.24 -2.63
CA ALA A 76 -12.69 -5.19 -3.64
C ALA A 76 -11.35 -4.46 -3.45
N TYR A 77 -10.94 -3.74 -4.48
CA TYR A 77 -9.68 -2.98 -4.47
C TYR A 77 -9.93 -1.52 -4.79
N VAL A 78 -9.11 -0.64 -4.19
CA VAL A 78 -8.96 0.75 -4.61
C VAL A 78 -7.52 0.94 -5.10
N MET A 79 -7.35 1.52 -6.28
CA MET A 79 -6.06 1.61 -6.96
C MET A 79 -5.82 3.02 -7.50
N GLY A 80 -4.56 3.47 -7.50
CA GLY A 80 -4.18 4.71 -8.18
C GLY A 80 -4.05 4.51 -9.69
N ARG A 81 -4.36 5.54 -10.47
CA ARG A 81 -4.34 5.52 -11.95
C ARG A 81 -3.00 5.03 -12.51
N ARG A 82 -1.88 5.49 -11.96
CA ARG A 82 -0.56 5.11 -12.44
C ARG A 82 -0.28 3.60 -12.28
N MET A 83 -0.75 3.01 -11.19
CA MET A 83 -0.62 1.55 -10.99
C MET A 83 -1.50 0.78 -11.98
N ALA A 84 -2.73 1.25 -12.21
CA ALA A 84 -3.64 0.63 -13.19
C ALA A 84 -3.07 0.69 -14.60
N ASP A 85 -2.57 1.86 -15.02
CA ASP A 85 -1.97 2.04 -16.35
C ASP A 85 -0.70 1.18 -16.53
N GLY A 86 0.18 1.14 -15.50
CA GLY A 86 1.40 0.32 -15.53
C GLY A 86 1.12 -1.18 -15.59
N GLY A 87 0.08 -1.62 -14.88
CA GLY A 87 -0.30 -3.02 -14.78
C GLY A 87 -1.13 -3.54 -15.96
N GLU A 88 -1.73 -2.68 -16.78
CA GLU A 88 -2.70 -3.10 -17.81
C GLU A 88 -2.11 -4.16 -18.76
N VAL A 89 -0.87 -3.99 -19.18
CA VAL A 89 -0.19 -4.95 -20.08
C VAL A 89 0.31 -6.18 -19.33
N PRO A 90 1.10 -6.07 -18.23
CA PRO A 90 1.63 -7.24 -17.56
C PRO A 90 0.56 -8.12 -16.88
N TRP A 91 -0.58 -7.57 -16.47
CA TRP A 91 -1.69 -8.38 -15.91
C TRP A 91 -2.54 -9.07 -16.99
N GLY A 92 -2.48 -8.63 -18.24
CA GLY A 92 -3.18 -9.25 -19.36
C GLY A 92 -4.70 -9.32 -19.20
N ASP A 93 -5.29 -10.41 -19.72
CA ASP A 93 -6.75 -10.60 -19.73
C ASP A 93 -7.30 -11.14 -18.40
N GLU A 94 -6.48 -11.79 -17.58
CA GLU A 94 -6.88 -12.33 -16.26
C GLU A 94 -6.00 -11.72 -15.14
N PRO A 95 -6.29 -10.47 -14.72
CA PRO A 95 -5.54 -9.81 -13.63
C PRO A 95 -5.66 -10.57 -12.29
N PRO A 96 -4.66 -10.46 -11.40
CA PRO A 96 -4.58 -11.26 -10.18
C PRO A 96 -5.66 -10.95 -9.14
N PHE A 97 -6.43 -9.88 -9.32
CA PHE A 97 -7.36 -9.37 -8.29
C PHE A 97 -8.57 -10.26 -8.09
N ARG A 98 -9.17 -10.78 -9.16
CA ARG A 98 -10.40 -11.60 -9.15
C ARG A 98 -11.53 -10.97 -8.34
N ALA A 99 -11.61 -9.65 -8.36
CA ALA A 99 -12.57 -8.81 -7.65
C ALA A 99 -12.65 -7.43 -8.30
N PRO A 100 -13.71 -6.62 -8.03
CA PRO A 100 -13.81 -5.26 -8.54
C PRO A 100 -12.67 -4.36 -8.07
N VAL A 101 -12.13 -3.55 -8.98
CA VAL A 101 -11.06 -2.57 -8.75
C VAL A 101 -11.59 -1.17 -9.09
N PHE A 102 -11.53 -0.24 -8.14
CA PHE A 102 -11.92 1.16 -8.30
C PHE A 102 -10.66 2.01 -8.46
N VAL A 103 -10.48 2.58 -9.65
CA VAL A 103 -9.29 3.36 -10.01
C VAL A 103 -9.53 4.84 -9.77
N VAL A 104 -8.88 5.42 -8.76
CA VAL A 104 -8.95 6.85 -8.46
C VAL A 104 -8.17 7.63 -9.51
N THR A 105 -8.84 8.58 -10.19
CA THR A 105 -8.26 9.33 -11.31
C THR A 105 -8.99 10.65 -11.54
N HIS A 106 -8.34 11.62 -12.19
CA HIS A 106 -8.98 12.83 -12.73
C HIS A 106 -9.40 12.68 -14.20
N ARG A 107 -9.02 11.56 -14.84
CA ARG A 107 -9.31 11.29 -16.25
C ARG A 107 -10.33 10.17 -16.36
N PRO A 108 -11.58 10.45 -16.76
CA PRO A 108 -12.60 9.43 -16.89
C PRO A 108 -12.21 8.41 -17.98
N ARG A 109 -12.62 7.18 -17.76
CA ARG A 109 -12.53 6.08 -18.71
C ARG A 109 -13.71 5.15 -18.48
N GLU A 110 -14.18 4.49 -19.51
CA GLU A 110 -15.21 3.46 -19.39
C GLU A 110 -14.71 2.28 -18.55
N THR A 111 -15.65 1.63 -17.88
CA THR A 111 -15.33 0.43 -17.07
C THR A 111 -14.77 -0.66 -17.96
N LEU A 112 -13.64 -1.19 -17.56
CA LEU A 112 -12.96 -2.27 -18.26
C LEU A 112 -13.25 -3.60 -17.55
N LEU A 113 -13.90 -4.52 -18.26
CA LEU A 113 -14.15 -5.88 -17.76
C LEU A 113 -13.00 -6.80 -18.16
N ARG A 114 -12.57 -7.66 -17.24
CA ARG A 114 -11.51 -8.66 -17.42
C ARG A 114 -12.01 -10.04 -16.99
N GLN A 115 -11.29 -11.08 -17.38
CA GLN A 115 -11.55 -12.44 -16.95
C GLN A 115 -11.32 -12.62 -15.44
N GLY A 116 -11.72 -13.76 -14.89
CA GLY A 116 -11.53 -14.07 -13.47
C GLY A 116 -12.36 -13.21 -12.51
N GLY A 117 -13.35 -12.42 -13.00
CA GLY A 117 -14.19 -11.57 -12.17
C GLY A 117 -13.60 -10.21 -11.83
N THR A 118 -12.49 -9.82 -12.47
CA THR A 118 -11.90 -8.48 -12.31
C THR A 118 -12.62 -7.46 -13.18
N SER A 119 -12.92 -6.29 -12.60
CA SER A 119 -13.37 -5.11 -13.36
C SER A 119 -12.59 -3.89 -12.88
N PHE A 120 -12.31 -2.93 -13.79
CA PHE A 120 -11.71 -1.65 -13.43
C PHE A 120 -12.72 -0.54 -13.69
N THR A 121 -13.21 0.06 -12.60
CA THR A 121 -14.12 1.22 -12.64
C THR A 121 -13.33 2.47 -12.31
N TYR A 122 -13.38 3.48 -13.18
CA TYR A 122 -12.60 4.72 -13.04
C TYR A 122 -13.43 5.76 -12.30
N VAL A 123 -12.97 6.14 -11.08
CA VAL A 123 -13.68 7.02 -10.15
C VAL A 123 -13.02 8.39 -10.17
N THR A 124 -13.79 9.44 -10.55
CA THR A 124 -13.28 10.81 -10.72
C THR A 124 -13.62 11.77 -9.58
N ASP A 125 -14.48 11.37 -8.68
CA ASP A 125 -15.00 12.16 -7.55
C ASP A 125 -14.24 11.89 -6.23
N GLY A 126 -13.04 11.35 -6.33
CA GLY A 126 -12.08 11.29 -5.25
C GLY A 126 -12.02 9.95 -4.50
N VAL A 127 -11.08 9.90 -3.55
CA VAL A 127 -10.75 8.66 -2.83
C VAL A 127 -11.88 8.17 -1.93
N ALA A 128 -12.64 9.08 -1.33
CA ALA A 128 -13.75 8.72 -0.43
C ALA A 128 -14.86 7.98 -1.19
N SER A 129 -15.23 8.48 -2.37
CA SER A 129 -16.21 7.84 -3.24
C SER A 129 -15.73 6.47 -3.72
N ALA A 130 -14.45 6.33 -4.10
CA ALA A 130 -13.89 5.05 -4.52
C ALA A 130 -13.92 4.00 -3.40
N VAL A 131 -13.60 4.40 -2.17
CA VAL A 131 -13.66 3.50 -0.99
C VAL A 131 -15.10 3.10 -0.68
N GLU A 132 -16.06 4.04 -0.76
CA GLU A 132 -17.48 3.75 -0.51
C GLU A 132 -18.03 2.76 -1.55
N GLN A 133 -17.76 2.98 -2.84
CA GLN A 133 -18.15 2.07 -3.91
C GLN A 133 -17.53 0.69 -3.72
N ALA A 134 -16.26 0.62 -3.34
CA ALA A 134 -15.57 -0.63 -3.07
C ALA A 134 -16.19 -1.37 -1.86
N ARG A 135 -16.50 -0.67 -0.78
CA ARG A 135 -17.19 -1.24 0.40
C ARG A 135 -18.55 -1.85 0.05
N ALA A 136 -19.32 -1.19 -0.83
CA ALA A 136 -20.64 -1.64 -1.25
C ALA A 136 -20.61 -3.02 -1.94
N VAL A 137 -19.51 -3.38 -2.59
CA VAL A 137 -19.37 -4.63 -3.38
C VAL A 137 -18.41 -5.64 -2.76
N ALA A 138 -17.74 -5.31 -1.64
CA ALA A 138 -16.73 -6.17 -1.03
C ALA A 138 -17.28 -7.47 -0.40
N GLY A 139 -18.60 -7.65 -0.31
CA GLY A 139 -19.22 -8.89 0.17
C GLY A 139 -18.85 -9.27 1.62
N GLY A 140 -18.62 -8.29 2.49
CA GLY A 140 -18.19 -8.51 3.88
C GLY A 140 -16.69 -8.72 4.06
N LYS A 141 -15.93 -8.87 2.98
CA LYS A 141 -14.46 -8.88 2.98
C LYS A 141 -13.89 -7.45 3.06
N ASN A 142 -12.58 -7.35 3.09
CA ASN A 142 -11.89 -6.06 3.15
C ASN A 142 -11.84 -5.34 1.79
N VAL A 143 -11.71 -4.02 1.84
CA VAL A 143 -11.30 -3.19 0.71
C VAL A 143 -9.78 -3.03 0.78
N ALA A 144 -9.07 -3.57 -0.19
CA ALA A 144 -7.61 -3.47 -0.25
C ALA A 144 -7.16 -2.27 -1.10
N VAL A 145 -6.35 -1.40 -0.52
CA VAL A 145 -5.70 -0.30 -1.25
C VAL A 145 -4.44 -0.85 -1.93
N ALA A 146 -4.53 -1.08 -3.24
CA ALA A 146 -3.49 -1.73 -4.05
C ALA A 146 -2.48 -0.72 -4.63
N GLY A 147 -1.93 0.13 -3.80
CA GLY A 147 -0.85 1.03 -4.16
C GLY A 147 -1.26 2.23 -5.07
N GLY A 148 -0.40 3.20 -5.39
CA GLY A 148 0.92 3.48 -4.78
C GLY A 148 0.83 4.34 -3.53
N GLY A 149 1.99 4.76 -3.02
CA GLY A 149 2.07 5.53 -1.78
C GLY A 149 1.21 6.79 -1.75
N SER A 150 1.09 7.51 -2.86
CA SER A 150 0.20 8.69 -2.95
C SER A 150 -1.26 8.35 -2.65
N LEU A 151 -1.78 7.21 -3.15
CA LEU A 151 -3.15 6.79 -2.83
C LEU A 151 -3.28 6.41 -1.36
N VAL A 152 -2.32 5.67 -0.81
CA VAL A 152 -2.30 5.30 0.62
C VAL A 152 -2.33 6.55 1.50
N ARG A 153 -1.52 7.59 1.17
CA ARG A 153 -1.57 8.88 1.88
C ARG A 153 -2.93 9.55 1.81
N GLN A 154 -3.59 9.55 0.64
CA GLN A 154 -4.93 10.12 0.48
C GLN A 154 -5.97 9.40 1.34
N VAL A 155 -5.95 8.05 1.36
CA VAL A 155 -6.85 7.24 2.20
C VAL A 155 -6.59 7.50 3.69
N LEU A 156 -5.31 7.57 4.07
CA LEU A 156 -4.87 7.85 5.45
C LEU A 156 -5.27 9.26 5.90
N LYS A 157 -5.02 10.27 5.05
CA LYS A 157 -5.39 11.67 5.28
C LYS A 157 -6.91 11.85 5.44
N ALA A 158 -7.68 11.09 4.68
CA ALA A 158 -9.14 11.09 4.76
C ALA A 158 -9.70 10.33 5.99
N GLY A 159 -8.85 9.70 6.82
CA GLY A 159 -9.29 8.91 7.97
C GLY A 159 -10.05 7.64 7.60
N LEU A 160 -9.81 7.11 6.41
CA LEU A 160 -10.54 5.96 5.87
C LEU A 160 -9.77 4.63 6.02
N LEU A 161 -8.49 4.66 6.41
CA LEU A 161 -7.64 3.48 6.54
C LEU A 161 -7.79 2.87 7.94
N ASP A 162 -8.13 1.59 8.02
CA ASP A 162 -8.25 0.84 9.26
C ASP A 162 -6.97 0.09 9.62
N GLU A 163 -6.26 -0.45 8.62
CA GLU A 163 -5.00 -1.18 8.80
C GLU A 163 -3.96 -0.80 7.74
N LEU A 164 -2.72 -0.69 8.18
CA LEU A 164 -1.55 -0.49 7.34
C LEU A 164 -0.56 -1.63 7.56
N GLU A 165 -0.13 -2.31 6.49
CA GLU A 165 0.95 -3.29 6.57
C GLU A 165 2.14 -2.80 5.74
N LEU A 166 3.29 -2.65 6.39
CA LEU A 166 4.55 -2.30 5.75
C LEU A 166 5.41 -3.56 5.62
N HIS A 167 5.86 -3.84 4.41
CA HIS A 167 6.82 -4.88 4.11
C HIS A 167 8.20 -4.23 3.98
N VAL A 168 8.93 -4.17 5.08
CA VAL A 168 10.23 -3.48 5.15
C VAL A 168 11.31 -4.41 4.58
N VAL A 169 11.81 -4.06 3.40
CA VAL A 169 12.85 -4.80 2.69
C VAL A 169 14.22 -4.28 3.14
N PRO A 170 15.20 -5.17 3.45
CA PRO A 170 16.53 -4.77 3.93
C PRO A 170 17.40 -4.20 2.80
N VAL A 171 17.00 -3.03 2.29
CA VAL A 171 17.69 -2.26 1.25
C VAL A 171 17.55 -0.77 1.53
N VAL A 172 18.56 -0.01 1.17
CA VAL A 172 18.55 1.45 1.15
C VAL A 172 18.54 1.88 -0.31
N LEU A 173 17.55 2.67 -0.72
CA LEU A 173 17.44 3.18 -2.09
C LEU A 173 18.07 4.56 -2.26
N GLY A 174 18.08 5.38 -1.21
CA GLY A 174 18.68 6.74 -1.20
C GLY A 174 17.85 7.79 -1.94
N THR A 175 17.05 7.41 -2.92
CA THR A 175 16.19 8.31 -3.71
C THR A 175 14.94 7.58 -4.21
N GLY A 176 13.89 8.32 -4.52
CA GLY A 176 12.65 7.76 -5.05
C GLY A 176 11.38 8.33 -4.42
N LEU A 177 10.29 7.59 -4.53
CA LEU A 177 8.99 7.95 -4.00
C LEU A 177 8.81 7.40 -2.58
N ARG A 178 8.59 8.29 -1.62
CA ARG A 178 8.37 7.93 -0.21
C ARG A 178 6.93 7.52 0.05
N VAL A 179 6.74 6.60 0.99
CA VAL A 179 5.39 6.25 1.48
C VAL A 179 4.79 7.43 2.22
N PHE A 180 5.56 8.03 3.13
CA PHE A 180 5.18 9.20 3.91
C PHE A 180 6.10 10.36 3.55
N ASP A 181 5.52 11.45 3.12
CA ASP A 181 6.20 12.69 2.76
C ASP A 181 5.34 13.91 3.13
N ALA A 182 5.76 15.10 2.71
CA ALA A 182 5.07 16.35 3.01
C ALA A 182 3.61 16.41 2.53
N ASP A 183 3.24 15.61 1.52
CA ASP A 183 1.86 15.56 0.98
C ASP A 183 0.86 14.96 1.97
N LEU A 184 1.34 14.29 3.02
CA LEU A 184 0.46 13.82 4.10
C LEU A 184 -0.17 15.00 4.84
N ASP A 185 0.49 16.16 4.83
CA ASP A 185 -0.05 17.45 5.28
C ASP A 185 -0.73 17.32 6.66
N LEU A 186 0.00 16.76 7.60
CA LEU A 186 -0.41 16.76 9.00
C LEU A 186 -0.21 18.18 9.54
N ALA A 187 -1.20 18.69 10.25
CA ALA A 187 -1.07 19.98 10.92
C ALA A 187 0.12 19.93 11.89
N ASP A 188 0.75 21.10 12.11
CA ASP A 188 1.79 21.21 13.13
C ASP A 188 1.30 20.63 14.45
N LYS A 189 2.09 19.73 15.03
CA LYS A 189 1.79 19.01 16.28
C LYS A 189 0.70 17.93 16.19
N GLU A 190 0.38 17.41 15.00
CA GLU A 190 -0.42 16.21 14.84
C GLU A 190 0.40 15.02 14.35
N ALA A 191 0.03 13.83 14.78
CA ALA A 191 0.52 12.55 14.27
C ALA A 191 -0.63 11.61 13.95
N ILE A 192 -0.38 10.60 13.12
CA ILE A 192 -1.27 9.46 12.97
C ILE A 192 -0.71 8.34 13.83
N GLU A 193 -1.45 7.97 14.87
CA GLU A 193 -1.05 6.92 15.79
C GLU A 193 -1.26 5.54 15.16
N LEU A 194 -0.26 4.70 15.29
CA LEU A 194 -0.26 3.33 14.79
C LEU A 194 0.03 2.36 15.94
N THR A 195 -0.74 1.27 16.03
CA THR A 195 -0.47 0.18 16.97
C THR A 195 -0.04 -1.06 16.22
N PRO A 196 1.18 -1.60 16.41
CA PRO A 196 1.59 -2.85 15.78
C PRO A 196 0.72 -4.00 16.29
N THR A 197 0.13 -4.76 15.36
CA THR A 197 -0.76 -5.89 15.64
C THR A 197 -0.14 -7.22 15.23
N ARG A 198 0.80 -7.21 14.28
CA ARG A 198 1.54 -8.39 13.84
C ARG A 198 2.92 -8.00 13.33
N VAL A 199 3.93 -8.81 13.66
CA VAL A 199 5.27 -8.72 13.08
C VAL A 199 5.70 -10.12 12.66
N LEU A 200 6.06 -10.28 11.38
CA LEU A 200 6.64 -11.49 10.83
C LEU A 200 7.97 -11.13 10.17
N HIS A 201 8.97 -11.99 10.33
CA HIS A 201 10.30 -11.76 9.77
C HIS A 201 10.74 -12.93 8.92
N THR A 202 11.30 -12.61 7.75
CA THR A 202 12.04 -13.53 6.88
C THR A 202 13.35 -12.87 6.47
N PRO A 203 14.33 -13.60 5.93
CA PRO A 203 15.57 -12.98 5.45
C PRO A 203 15.37 -11.91 4.37
N GLN A 204 14.29 -11.98 3.62
CA GLN A 204 14.01 -11.07 2.51
C GLN A 204 13.25 -9.81 2.94
N VAL A 205 12.41 -9.90 3.99
CA VAL A 205 11.49 -8.82 4.36
C VAL A 205 10.97 -8.98 5.79
N THR A 206 10.69 -7.86 6.45
CA THR A 206 9.93 -7.83 7.71
C THR A 206 8.54 -7.24 7.44
N HIS A 207 7.50 -8.02 7.72
CA HIS A 207 6.12 -7.58 7.60
C HIS A 207 5.66 -7.03 8.95
N ILE A 208 5.18 -5.80 8.96
CA ILE A 208 4.67 -5.14 10.16
C ILE A 208 3.27 -4.62 9.86
N ARG A 209 2.26 -5.22 10.50
CA ARG A 209 0.87 -4.79 10.39
C ARG A 209 0.53 -3.89 11.57
N TYR A 210 -0.10 -2.77 11.27
CA TYR A 210 -0.56 -1.77 12.23
C TYR A 210 -2.06 -1.58 12.15
N ALA A 211 -2.73 -1.43 13.30
CA ALA A 211 -4.02 -0.76 13.36
C ALA A 211 -3.78 0.76 13.29
N VAL A 212 -4.64 1.46 12.54
CA VAL A 212 -4.60 2.92 12.43
C VAL A 212 -5.56 3.50 13.45
N ASN A 213 -5.05 4.24 14.43
CA ASN A 213 -5.84 4.76 15.55
C ASN A 213 -6.37 6.19 15.30
N GLY A 214 -6.03 6.78 14.14
CA GLY A 214 -6.42 8.14 13.79
C GLY A 214 -5.40 9.19 14.18
N ARG A 215 -5.80 10.47 14.11
CA ARG A 215 -4.95 11.60 14.42
C ARG A 215 -4.92 11.87 15.93
N ALA A 216 -3.75 12.15 16.45
CA ALA A 216 -3.54 12.56 17.82
C ALA A 216 -2.60 13.78 17.87
N PRO A 217 -2.76 14.70 18.85
CA PRO A 217 -1.80 15.79 19.04
C PRO A 217 -0.44 15.25 19.46
N LEU A 218 0.63 15.82 18.90
CA LEU A 218 1.99 15.64 19.40
C LEU A 218 2.10 16.40 20.73
N VAL A 219 1.70 15.76 21.83
CA VAL A 219 1.91 16.32 23.18
C VAL A 219 3.36 16.07 23.55
N LEU A 220 4.16 17.14 23.63
CA LEU A 220 5.40 17.07 24.39
C LEU A 220 5.01 16.88 25.84
N ASP A 221 5.13 15.66 26.35
CA ASP A 221 4.95 15.36 27.76
C ASP A 221 5.90 16.28 28.55
N ASP A 222 5.37 17.13 29.38
CA ASP A 222 6.08 18.12 30.21
C ASP A 222 6.91 17.44 31.34
N ARG A 223 7.30 16.16 31.13
CA ARG A 223 8.12 15.34 32.03
C ARG A 223 9.62 15.68 31.99
N GLY A 224 9.97 16.85 31.49
CA GLY A 224 11.38 17.30 31.35
C GLY A 224 11.82 18.44 32.24
N SER A 225 10.96 19.04 33.09
CA SER A 225 11.34 20.13 33.99
C SER A 225 11.42 19.74 35.49
N GLY A 226 11.75 18.48 35.79
CA GLY A 226 11.89 17.96 37.14
C GLY A 226 13.33 17.68 37.56
N GLY A 227 13.99 18.67 38.19
CA GLY A 227 15.01 18.49 39.19
C GLY A 227 16.33 17.82 38.76
N GLY A 228 17.30 18.60 38.32
CA GLY A 228 18.70 18.22 38.42
C GLY A 228 19.08 17.97 39.88
N PRO A 229 19.98 16.96 40.21
CA PRO A 229 20.40 16.73 41.56
C PRO A 229 21.15 17.95 42.10
N THR A 230 20.64 18.54 43.17
CA THR A 230 21.37 19.53 43.99
C THR A 230 22.63 18.86 44.53
N ALA A 231 23.76 19.25 44.00
CA ALA A 231 25.05 18.91 44.61
C ALA A 231 25.12 19.59 45.97
N THR A 232 25.02 18.78 47.03
CA THR A 232 25.39 19.21 48.37
C THR A 232 26.91 19.06 48.53
N ARG A 233 27.53 20.15 48.93
CA ARG A 233 28.98 20.21 49.30
C ARG A 233 29.24 19.40 50.59
#